data_e72e82bc78ae4b29bf8efa03788cf626
#
_entry.id   e72e82bc78ae4b29bf8efa03788cf626
#
_cell.length_a   1.000
_cell.length_b   1.000
_cell.length_c   1.000
_cell.angle_alpha   90.00
_cell.angle_beta   90.00
_cell.angle_gamma   90.00
#
_symmetry.space_group_name_H-M   'P 1'
#
loop_
_entity.id
_entity.type
_entity.pdbx_description
1 polymer ?
#
loop_
_entity_poly.entity_id
_entity_poly.type
_entity_poly.pdbx_seq_one_letter_code
_entity_poly.pdbx_strand_id
1 'polypeptide(L)'
;LDKPIKAYMAKPDKTLGEHYEDFLRQAEILWNLGYISSEHMYDLLKECGCHHDDGKVNLPFQMRVNDKSGKIKFDEEKEVSHNVLSVFYLNPKDYPKEDYLKIACAILHHHNYCDIAQVLKEKMDLIQELLIDRYTYKVKPSVWNKILGKVLLDPETITLKGLLHRCDYSAS
;
A
#
# COMPACT_ATOMS: atom_id res chain seq x y z
N LEU A 1 3.37 -12.29 -15.22
CA LEU A 1 2.41 -11.89 -14.17
C LEU A 1 0.98 -11.90 -14.73
N ASP A 2 0.31 -13.08 -14.76
CA ASP A 2 -0.94 -13.28 -15.53
C ASP A 2 -2.17 -13.57 -14.67
N LYS A 3 -2.03 -13.62 -13.37
CA LYS A 3 -3.11 -13.90 -12.42
C LYS A 3 -3.68 -12.63 -11.77
N PRO A 4 -4.87 -12.68 -11.15
CA PRO A 4 -5.43 -11.55 -10.40
C PRO A 4 -4.49 -11.09 -9.27
N ILE A 5 -4.49 -9.78 -8.96
CA ILE A 5 -3.61 -9.19 -7.92
C ILE A 5 -3.65 -9.99 -6.62
N LYS A 6 -4.84 -10.31 -6.12
CA LYS A 6 -5.01 -11.00 -4.83
C LYS A 6 -4.48 -12.45 -4.78
N ALA A 7 -4.14 -13.03 -5.93
CA ALA A 7 -3.53 -14.36 -6.02
C ALA A 7 -1.99 -14.35 -5.95
N TYR A 8 -1.35 -13.17 -5.88
CA TYR A 8 0.09 -13.05 -5.66
C TYR A 8 0.44 -13.19 -4.18
N MET A 9 1.69 -13.52 -3.90
CA MET A 9 2.15 -13.72 -2.51
C MET A 9 2.37 -12.38 -1.81
N ALA A 10 1.82 -12.24 -0.62
CA ALA A 10 2.15 -11.18 0.32
C ALA A 10 3.38 -11.54 1.17
N LYS A 11 3.50 -12.83 1.50
CA LYS A 11 4.53 -13.48 2.32
C LYS A 11 4.77 -14.89 1.79
N PRO A 12 5.80 -15.62 2.27
CA PRO A 12 6.09 -16.99 1.80
C PRO A 12 4.90 -17.95 1.83
N ASP A 13 4.02 -17.83 2.81
CA ASP A 13 2.92 -18.78 3.02
C ASP A 13 1.53 -18.13 2.95
N LYS A 14 1.42 -16.90 2.41
CA LYS A 14 0.17 -16.16 2.40
C LYS A 14 0.04 -15.30 1.14
N THR A 15 -1.09 -15.41 0.46
CA THR A 15 -1.44 -14.54 -0.67
C THR A 15 -1.88 -13.15 -0.21
N LEU A 16 -1.91 -12.18 -1.12
CA LEU A 16 -2.47 -10.84 -0.88
C LEU A 16 -3.96 -10.90 -0.50
N GLY A 17 -4.71 -11.85 -1.07
CA GLY A 17 -6.11 -12.06 -0.72
C GLY A 17 -6.29 -12.53 0.72
N GLU A 18 -5.55 -13.57 1.12
CA GLU A 18 -5.57 -14.08 2.49
C GLU A 18 -5.08 -13.04 3.51
N HIS A 19 -4.05 -12.27 3.16
CA HIS A 19 -3.58 -11.19 4.02
C HIS A 19 -4.66 -10.10 4.18
N TYR A 20 -5.36 -9.73 3.11
CA TYR A 20 -6.46 -8.78 3.17
C TYR A 20 -7.64 -9.30 4.05
N GLU A 21 -7.98 -10.58 3.96
CA GLU A 21 -9.01 -11.17 4.85
C GLU A 21 -8.60 -11.11 6.33
N ASP A 22 -7.33 -11.38 6.63
CA ASP A 22 -6.81 -11.22 7.98
C ASP A 22 -6.84 -9.76 8.45
N PHE A 23 -6.49 -8.84 7.55
CA PHE A 23 -6.61 -7.40 7.80
C PHE A 23 -8.04 -6.98 8.14
N LEU A 24 -9.02 -7.44 7.37
CA LEU A 24 -10.44 -7.13 7.60
C LEU A 24 -10.91 -7.63 8.98
N ARG A 25 -10.48 -8.81 9.40
CA ARG A 25 -10.78 -9.33 10.75
C ARG A 25 -10.22 -8.41 11.85
N GLN A 26 -9.01 -7.87 11.66
CA GLN A 26 -8.43 -6.91 12.62
C GLN A 26 -9.19 -5.57 12.62
N ALA A 27 -9.55 -5.06 11.45
CA ALA A 27 -10.34 -3.83 11.32
C ALA A 27 -11.73 -3.98 12.00
N GLU A 28 -12.40 -5.12 11.84
CA GLU A 28 -13.67 -5.42 12.50
C GLU A 28 -13.53 -5.46 14.02
N ILE A 29 -12.46 -6.07 14.55
CA ILE A 29 -12.19 -6.05 16.00
C ILE A 29 -12.04 -4.62 16.50
N LEU A 30 -11.26 -3.77 15.83
CA LEU A 30 -11.08 -2.38 16.22
C LEU A 30 -12.39 -1.57 16.12
N TRP A 31 -13.22 -1.84 15.13
CA TRP A 31 -14.54 -1.24 14.99
C TRP A 31 -15.45 -1.62 16.16
N ASN A 32 -15.57 -2.90 16.48
CA ASN A 32 -16.42 -3.41 17.57
C ASN A 32 -15.95 -2.93 18.94
N LEU A 33 -14.65 -2.68 19.12
CA LEU A 33 -14.08 -2.11 20.35
C LEU A 33 -14.20 -0.58 20.43
N GLY A 34 -14.74 0.09 19.40
CA GLY A 34 -14.93 1.55 19.40
C GLY A 34 -13.67 2.36 19.12
N TYR A 35 -12.59 1.75 18.60
CA TYR A 35 -11.36 2.47 18.23
C TYR A 35 -11.45 3.19 16.89
N ILE A 36 -12.46 2.89 16.07
CA ILE A 36 -12.71 3.57 14.80
C ILE A 36 -13.88 4.54 15.00
N SER A 37 -13.65 5.83 14.74
CA SER A 37 -14.54 6.94 15.16
C SER A 37 -15.83 7.06 14.33
N SER A 38 -15.87 6.52 13.11
CA SER A 38 -17.02 6.64 12.21
C SER A 38 -17.04 5.52 11.17
N GLU A 39 -18.22 5.27 10.60
CA GLU A 39 -18.38 4.34 9.47
C GLU A 39 -17.53 4.77 8.26
N HIS A 40 -17.46 6.06 7.98
CA HIS A 40 -16.59 6.61 6.93
C HIS A 40 -15.10 6.25 7.17
N MET A 41 -14.58 6.44 8.38
CA MET A 41 -13.21 6.05 8.71
C MET A 41 -12.99 4.53 8.57
N TYR A 42 -14.00 3.74 8.92
CA TYR A 42 -13.95 2.28 8.74
C TYR A 42 -13.89 1.89 7.25
N ASP A 43 -14.68 2.57 6.40
CA ASP A 43 -14.62 2.35 4.95
C ASP A 43 -13.27 2.75 4.36
N LEU A 44 -12.72 3.90 4.73
CA LEU A 44 -11.36 4.30 4.31
C LEU A 44 -10.30 3.28 4.74
N LEU A 45 -10.42 2.73 5.95
CA LEU A 45 -9.50 1.71 6.46
C LEU A 45 -9.57 0.41 5.65
N LYS A 46 -10.77 -0.04 5.27
CA LYS A 46 -10.95 -1.22 4.41
C LYS A 46 -10.30 -1.02 3.04
N GLU A 47 -10.46 0.16 2.44
CA GLU A 47 -9.82 0.50 1.17
C GLU A 47 -8.28 0.54 1.30
N CYS A 48 -7.76 1.13 2.36
CA CYS A 48 -6.33 1.06 2.65
C CYS A 48 -5.85 -0.39 2.75
N GLY A 49 -6.57 -1.22 3.50
CA GLY A 49 -6.24 -2.65 3.65
C GLY A 49 -6.26 -3.40 2.34
N CYS A 50 -7.22 -3.06 1.45
CA CYS A 50 -7.30 -3.66 0.13
C CYS A 50 -6.06 -3.39 -0.73
N HIS A 51 -5.48 -2.19 -0.64
CA HIS A 51 -4.50 -1.71 -1.62
C HIS A 51 -3.08 -1.50 -1.08
N HIS A 52 -2.85 -1.48 0.25
CA HIS A 52 -1.55 -1.12 0.81
C HIS A 52 -0.39 -2.01 0.33
N ASP A 53 -0.68 -3.24 -0.01
CA ASP A 53 0.28 -4.26 -0.41
C ASP A 53 0.27 -4.58 -1.91
N ASP A 54 -0.57 -3.94 -2.72
CA ASP A 54 -0.67 -4.22 -4.16
C ASP A 54 0.66 -3.98 -4.89
N GLY A 55 1.52 -3.09 -4.39
CA GLY A 55 2.88 -2.88 -4.88
C GLY A 55 3.82 -4.09 -4.74
N LYS A 56 3.45 -5.12 -3.99
CA LYS A 56 4.15 -6.41 -3.94
C LYS A 56 4.01 -7.22 -5.24
N VAL A 57 3.08 -6.84 -6.12
CA VAL A 57 2.86 -7.47 -7.41
C VAL A 57 3.90 -6.95 -8.42
N ASN A 58 5.15 -7.32 -8.21
CA ASN A 58 6.26 -7.08 -9.11
C ASN A 58 7.19 -8.29 -9.14
N LEU A 59 7.92 -8.47 -10.24
CA LEU A 59 8.72 -9.68 -10.45
C LEU A 59 9.78 -9.89 -9.37
N PRO A 60 10.64 -8.89 -9.03
CA PRO A 60 11.68 -9.08 -8.00
C PRO A 60 11.10 -9.47 -6.65
N PHE A 61 10.03 -8.82 -6.19
CA PHE A 61 9.38 -9.17 -4.93
C PHE A 61 8.84 -10.61 -4.97
N GLN A 62 8.14 -11.01 -6.05
CA GLN A 62 7.56 -12.34 -6.18
C GLN A 62 8.65 -13.42 -6.28
N MET A 63 9.77 -13.15 -6.91
CA MET A 63 10.92 -14.06 -6.89
C MET A 63 11.47 -14.24 -5.48
N ARG A 64 11.67 -13.15 -4.75
CA ARG A 64 12.21 -13.16 -3.38
C ARG A 64 11.29 -13.87 -2.39
N VAL A 65 9.99 -13.58 -2.42
CA VAL A 65 9.02 -14.18 -1.48
C VAL A 65 8.82 -15.68 -1.73
N ASN A 66 9.05 -16.17 -2.95
CA ASN A 66 8.97 -17.59 -3.31
C ASN A 66 10.33 -18.32 -3.19
N ASP A 67 11.41 -17.61 -2.87
CA ASP A 67 12.72 -18.22 -2.68
C ASP A 67 12.83 -18.97 -1.35
N LYS A 68 12.57 -20.27 -1.39
CA LYS A 68 12.67 -21.16 -0.21
C LYS A 68 14.09 -21.25 0.36
N SER A 69 15.10 -20.88 -0.41
CA SER A 69 16.50 -20.89 0.05
C SER A 69 16.86 -19.67 0.89
N GLY A 70 16.06 -18.61 0.84
CA GLY A 70 16.28 -17.32 1.50
C GLY A 70 17.52 -16.57 1.02
N LYS A 71 18.05 -16.91 -0.16
CA LYS A 71 19.27 -16.29 -0.73
C LYS A 71 18.96 -14.98 -1.44
N ILE A 72 17.79 -14.84 -2.04
CA ILE A 72 17.39 -13.62 -2.73
C ILE A 72 17.04 -12.56 -1.67
N LYS A 73 17.80 -11.47 -1.66
CA LYS A 73 17.61 -10.34 -0.75
C LYS A 73 17.05 -9.14 -1.52
N PHE A 74 16.50 -8.17 -0.78
CA PHE A 74 16.10 -6.89 -1.35
C PHE A 74 17.31 -6.20 -1.99
N ASP A 75 17.14 -5.73 -3.22
CA ASP A 75 18.17 -5.08 -4.02
C ASP A 75 17.66 -3.68 -4.42
N GLU A 76 18.22 -2.64 -3.83
CA GLU A 76 17.82 -1.25 -4.06
C GLU A 76 18.01 -0.79 -5.52
N GLU A 77 18.86 -1.46 -6.29
CA GLU A 77 19.05 -1.13 -7.72
C GLU A 77 17.94 -1.73 -8.61
N LYS A 78 17.23 -2.74 -8.12
CA LYS A 78 16.21 -3.50 -8.86
C LYS A 78 14.83 -3.44 -8.23
N GLU A 79 14.72 -2.94 -7.02
CA GLU A 79 13.47 -2.90 -6.28
C GLU A 79 13.17 -1.50 -5.73
N VAL A 80 11.89 -1.21 -5.61
CA VAL A 80 11.36 -0.06 -4.88
C VAL A 80 10.41 -0.57 -3.80
N SER A 81 10.39 0.07 -2.65
CA SER A 81 9.51 -0.31 -1.55
C SER A 81 8.05 -0.36 -2.00
N HIS A 82 7.35 -1.44 -1.64
CA HIS A 82 5.99 -1.72 -2.11
C HIS A 82 4.98 -0.64 -1.74
N ASN A 83 5.15 0.07 -0.63
CA ASN A 83 4.27 1.17 -0.24
C ASN A 83 4.27 2.31 -1.27
N VAL A 84 5.41 2.60 -1.92
CA VAL A 84 5.50 3.56 -3.02
C VAL A 84 4.76 3.04 -4.24
N LEU A 85 5.00 1.78 -4.62
CA LEU A 85 4.36 1.14 -5.78
C LEU A 85 2.85 1.01 -5.59
N SER A 86 2.37 0.72 -4.38
CA SER A 86 0.95 0.52 -4.08
C SER A 86 0.08 1.74 -4.40
N VAL A 87 0.61 2.95 -4.29
CA VAL A 87 -0.13 4.18 -4.63
C VAL A 87 -0.56 4.20 -6.10
N PHE A 88 0.21 3.59 -6.99
CA PHE A 88 -0.12 3.51 -8.41
C PHE A 88 -1.26 2.55 -8.73
N TYR A 89 -1.65 1.67 -7.81
CA TYR A 89 -2.78 0.75 -7.98
C TYR A 89 -4.12 1.36 -7.57
N LEU A 90 -4.12 2.57 -7.00
CA LEU A 90 -5.35 3.28 -6.64
C LEU A 90 -5.91 4.03 -7.86
N ASN A 91 -7.14 3.70 -8.25
CA ASN A 91 -7.83 4.46 -9.29
C ASN A 91 -8.41 5.77 -8.69
N PRO A 92 -7.93 6.95 -9.11
CA PRO A 92 -8.43 8.21 -8.55
C PRO A 92 -9.90 8.52 -8.88
N LYS A 93 -10.52 7.75 -9.78
CA LYS A 93 -11.93 7.90 -10.15
C LYS A 93 -12.89 7.15 -9.24
N ASP A 94 -12.38 6.18 -8.45
CA ASP A 94 -13.21 5.35 -7.58
C ASP A 94 -13.54 6.02 -6.25
N TYR A 95 -12.90 7.18 -5.96
CA TYR A 95 -13.01 7.88 -4.69
C TYR A 95 -13.32 9.38 -4.87
N PRO A 96 -14.02 10.01 -3.90
CA PRO A 96 -13.96 11.45 -3.73
C PRO A 96 -12.50 11.90 -3.58
N LYS A 97 -12.17 13.06 -4.13
CA LYS A 97 -10.78 13.56 -4.18
C LYS A 97 -10.08 13.58 -2.82
N GLU A 98 -10.80 13.97 -1.77
CA GLU A 98 -10.23 14.04 -0.42
C GLU A 98 -9.94 12.65 0.14
N ASP A 99 -10.84 11.71 -0.05
CA ASP A 99 -10.68 10.32 0.36
C ASP A 99 -9.52 9.64 -0.37
N TYR A 100 -9.42 9.83 -1.70
CA TYR A 100 -8.29 9.36 -2.49
C TYR A 100 -6.95 9.86 -1.92
N LEU A 101 -6.86 11.15 -1.57
CA LEU A 101 -5.62 11.72 -1.02
C LEU A 101 -5.29 11.13 0.36
N LYS A 102 -6.28 10.90 1.23
CA LYS A 102 -6.08 10.29 2.55
C LYS A 102 -5.64 8.83 2.43
N ILE A 103 -6.31 8.05 1.58
CA ILE A 103 -5.95 6.64 1.32
C ILE A 103 -4.53 6.56 0.74
N ALA A 104 -4.24 7.32 -0.33
CA ALA A 104 -2.92 7.34 -0.95
C ALA A 104 -1.82 7.74 0.03
N CYS A 105 -2.07 8.75 0.87
CA CYS A 105 -1.13 9.19 1.89
C CYS A 105 -0.90 8.12 2.97
N ALA A 106 -1.96 7.50 3.47
CA ALA A 106 -1.87 6.45 4.48
C ALA A 106 -1.07 5.24 3.94
N ILE A 107 -1.36 4.81 2.71
CA ILE A 107 -0.65 3.71 2.04
C ILE A 107 0.82 4.07 1.81
N LEU A 108 1.11 5.27 1.30
CA LEU A 108 2.48 5.71 1.04
C LEU A 108 3.34 5.67 2.30
N HIS A 109 2.78 6.03 3.44
CA HIS A 109 3.49 6.22 4.70
C HIS A 109 3.26 5.10 5.74
N HIS A 110 2.66 3.96 5.36
CA HIS A 110 2.47 2.87 6.34
C HIS A 110 3.78 2.18 6.73
N HIS A 111 4.83 2.33 5.92
CA HIS A 111 6.21 1.94 6.23
C HIS A 111 7.18 3.11 6.04
N ASN A 112 8.25 3.13 6.83
CA ASN A 112 9.32 4.13 6.76
C ASN A 112 10.64 3.49 6.31
N TYR A 113 10.66 2.84 5.14
CA TYR A 113 11.84 2.12 4.65
C TYR A 113 12.81 2.98 3.84
N CYS A 114 12.39 4.16 3.35
CA CYS A 114 13.18 4.99 2.46
C CYS A 114 12.76 6.46 2.49
N ASP A 115 13.62 7.33 1.98
CA ASP A 115 13.23 8.70 1.61
C ASP A 115 12.39 8.65 0.33
N ILE A 116 11.07 8.77 0.50
CA ILE A 116 10.11 8.65 -0.60
C ILE A 116 10.32 9.75 -1.65
N ALA A 117 10.61 10.97 -1.25
CA ALA A 117 10.83 12.08 -2.18
C ALA A 117 12.06 11.84 -3.06
N GLN A 118 13.14 11.31 -2.47
CA GLN A 118 14.33 10.91 -3.21
C GLN A 118 14.03 9.75 -4.16
N VAL A 119 13.32 8.70 -3.71
CA VAL A 119 12.94 7.56 -4.56
C VAL A 119 12.14 8.01 -5.78
N LEU A 120 11.14 8.87 -5.58
CA LEU A 120 10.32 9.41 -6.68
C LEU A 120 11.12 10.25 -7.66
N LYS A 121 12.14 10.95 -7.18
CA LYS A 121 13.02 11.77 -8.02
C LYS A 121 14.02 10.95 -8.84
N GLU A 122 14.58 9.90 -8.23
CA GLU A 122 15.74 9.20 -8.79
C GLU A 122 15.38 7.88 -9.47
N LYS A 123 14.25 7.25 -9.09
CA LYS A 123 13.89 5.88 -9.51
C LYS A 123 12.58 5.81 -10.30
N MET A 124 12.11 6.88 -10.91
CA MET A 124 10.82 6.87 -11.62
C MET A 124 10.81 5.85 -12.78
N ASP A 125 11.93 5.70 -13.51
CA ASP A 125 12.02 4.73 -14.59
C ASP A 125 11.92 3.28 -14.05
N LEU A 126 12.62 2.98 -12.97
CA LEU A 126 12.50 1.69 -12.29
C LEU A 126 11.08 1.44 -11.77
N ILE A 127 10.43 2.46 -11.21
CA ILE A 127 9.03 2.36 -10.78
C ILE A 127 8.15 1.94 -11.96
N GLN A 128 8.29 2.59 -13.12
CA GLN A 128 7.50 2.25 -14.32
C GLN A 128 7.76 0.81 -14.79
N GLU A 129 8.98 0.31 -14.73
CA GLU A 129 9.34 -1.07 -15.07
C GLU A 129 8.72 -2.10 -14.11
N LEU A 130 8.58 -1.76 -12.84
CA LEU A 130 8.04 -2.65 -11.80
C LEU A 130 6.51 -2.73 -11.81
N LEU A 131 5.83 -1.71 -12.33
CA LEU A 131 4.38 -1.64 -12.35
C LEU A 131 3.77 -2.54 -13.45
N ILE A 132 2.57 -3.06 -13.19
CA ILE A 132 1.79 -3.81 -14.17
C ILE A 132 0.77 -2.86 -14.80
N ASP A 133 1.02 -2.39 -15.99
CA ASP A 133 0.25 -1.34 -16.68
C ASP A 133 -1.27 -1.54 -16.63
N ARG A 134 -1.75 -2.78 -16.80
CA ARG A 134 -3.20 -3.07 -16.81
C ARG A 134 -3.91 -2.83 -15.48
N TYR A 135 -3.17 -2.67 -14.38
CA TYR A 135 -3.72 -2.49 -13.03
C TYR A 135 -3.33 -1.16 -12.40
N THR A 136 -2.56 -0.34 -13.10
CA THR A 136 -1.98 0.87 -12.52
C THR A 136 -2.51 2.14 -13.17
N TYR A 137 -2.45 3.23 -12.44
CA TYR A 137 -2.95 4.54 -12.80
C TYR A 137 -1.86 5.58 -12.68
N LYS A 138 -1.94 6.64 -13.49
CA LYS A 138 -1.00 7.77 -13.41
C LYS A 138 -1.30 8.59 -12.16
N VAL A 139 -0.28 8.82 -11.36
CA VAL A 139 -0.33 9.71 -10.20
C VAL A 139 0.20 11.08 -10.61
N LYS A 140 -0.64 12.12 -10.52
CA LYS A 140 -0.27 13.48 -10.92
C LYS A 140 0.77 14.07 -9.95
N PRO A 141 1.72 14.92 -10.44
CA PRO A 141 2.69 15.60 -9.56
C PRO A 141 2.03 16.36 -8.40
N SER A 142 0.86 16.98 -8.64
CA SER A 142 0.11 17.69 -7.60
C SER A 142 -0.41 16.76 -6.48
N VAL A 143 -0.64 15.47 -6.76
CA VAL A 143 -1.00 14.47 -5.76
C VAL A 143 0.21 14.15 -4.89
N TRP A 144 1.36 13.85 -5.50
CA TRP A 144 2.61 13.61 -4.76
C TRP A 144 2.92 14.75 -3.80
N ASN A 145 2.87 16.01 -4.27
CA ASN A 145 3.12 17.18 -3.41
C ASN A 145 2.18 17.26 -2.20
N LYS A 146 0.93 16.83 -2.33
CA LYS A 146 -0.06 16.85 -1.25
C LYS A 146 0.17 15.74 -0.24
N ILE A 147 0.37 14.49 -0.73
CA ILE A 147 0.53 13.32 0.15
C ILE A 147 1.91 13.26 0.81
N LEU A 148 2.92 13.93 0.26
CA LEU A 148 4.23 14.16 0.90
C LEU A 148 4.24 15.36 1.86
N GLY A 149 3.21 16.20 1.83
CA GLY A 149 3.15 17.45 2.58
C GLY A 149 1.91 17.55 3.47
N LYS A 150 1.02 18.51 3.15
CA LYS A 150 -0.09 18.90 4.05
C LYS A 150 -1.08 17.77 4.42
N VAL A 151 -1.31 16.81 3.53
CA VAL A 151 -2.24 15.71 3.78
C VAL A 151 -1.70 14.78 4.86
N LEU A 152 -0.39 14.60 4.93
CA LEU A 152 0.28 13.82 5.98
C LEU A 152 0.05 14.40 7.40
N LEU A 153 -0.19 15.71 7.49
CA LEU A 153 -0.42 16.42 8.77
C LEU A 153 -1.91 16.51 9.15
N ASP A 154 -2.80 16.07 8.27
CA ASP A 154 -4.24 16.03 8.53
C ASP A 154 -4.57 15.00 9.63
N PRO A 155 -5.34 15.38 10.69
CA PRO A 155 -5.64 14.47 11.82
C PRO A 155 -6.33 13.18 11.42
N GLU A 156 -7.27 13.21 10.46
CA GLU A 156 -7.93 12.00 9.96
C GLU A 156 -6.95 11.09 9.20
N THR A 157 -6.04 11.67 8.41
CA THR A 157 -4.99 10.92 7.70
C THR A 157 -4.02 10.27 8.68
N ILE A 158 -3.61 10.97 9.73
CA ILE A 158 -2.76 10.43 10.79
C ILE A 158 -3.44 9.24 11.47
N THR A 159 -4.72 9.39 11.80
CA THR A 159 -5.53 8.33 12.41
C THR A 159 -5.66 7.13 11.46
N LEU A 160 -6.01 7.36 10.20
CA LEU A 160 -6.14 6.31 9.18
C LEU A 160 -4.83 5.53 9.00
N LYS A 161 -3.69 6.24 8.91
CA LYS A 161 -2.36 5.62 8.83
C LYS A 161 -2.06 4.77 10.07
N GLY A 162 -2.39 5.26 11.27
CA GLY A 162 -2.19 4.52 12.51
C GLY A 162 -3.03 3.24 12.57
N LEU A 163 -4.29 3.32 12.18
CA LEU A 163 -5.20 2.16 12.09
C LEU A 163 -4.72 1.15 11.04
N LEU A 164 -4.31 1.63 9.86
CA LEU A 164 -3.72 0.79 8.80
C LEU A 164 -2.50 0.02 9.33
N HIS A 165 -1.53 0.72 9.93
CA HIS A 165 -0.34 0.10 10.50
C HIS A 165 -0.69 -0.94 11.57
N ARG A 166 -1.65 -0.63 12.45
CA ARG A 166 -2.09 -1.55 13.51
C ARG A 166 -2.71 -2.82 12.94
N CYS A 167 -3.62 -2.70 11.95
CA CYS A 167 -4.27 -3.84 11.33
C CYS A 167 -3.27 -4.70 10.54
N ASP A 168 -2.40 -4.08 9.75
CA ASP A 168 -1.38 -4.77 8.97
C ASP A 168 -0.42 -5.55 9.86
N TYR A 169 0.11 -4.92 10.92
CA TYR A 169 0.98 -5.59 11.88
C TYR A 169 0.30 -6.79 12.56
N SER A 170 -1.00 -6.68 12.89
CA SER A 170 -1.74 -7.75 13.56
C SER A 170 -2.18 -8.87 12.60
N ALA A 171 -2.31 -8.57 11.30
CA ALA A 171 -2.59 -9.54 10.24
C ALA A 171 -1.31 -10.29 9.77
N SER A 172 -0.18 -9.79 10.19
CA SER A 172 1.14 -10.31 9.86
C SER A 172 1.56 -11.41 10.77
#